data_d08f1587656db28d58ad08d3c2bdd74f
#
_entry.id   d08f1587656db28d58ad08d3c2bdd74f
#
_cell.length_a   1.000
_cell.length_b   1.000
_cell.length_c   1.000
_cell.angle_alpha   90.00
_cell.angle_beta   90.00
_cell.angle_gamma   90.00
#
_symmetry.space_group_name_H-M   'P 1'
#
loop_
_entity.id
_entity.type
_entity.pdbx_description
1 polymer ?
#
loop_
_entity_poly.entity_id
_entity_poly.type
_entity_poly.pdbx_seq_one_letter_code
_entity_poly.pdbx_strand_id
1 'polypeptide(L)'
;MLEKLKQVEARFSEIESKLTEPAYYSDPAVFQKLCREQKELQPVVETYRAYQKCGDDLEQARALLNDPELHDIAQEEFDAAKARRTELEQALRLLLLPRDPNDERNVILEIRSGVGGEESALFAHSLYRMYTMYADAHGWKTELANLSETELGGVREASVLIEGAGAYSRLKFESGVHRVQRVPETEAGGRIHTSTATVAVLPELDEIEFHIDPKDLQIDTYRSSGAGGQHVNKTESAIRITHLPTGTVVECQDERSQYKNKDRAMKILASRLYAAEQERQNAAVAAQRRSQVGTGMRNERIRTYNFPQGRVTDHRIGLTLYKIDQIMDGDLDEIMDALITADQAEKLKASLEEA
;
A
#
# COMPACT_ATOMS: atom_id res chain seq x y z
N MET A 1 12.81 15.56 -16.82
CA MET A 1 12.49 16.09 -15.48
C MET A 1 11.71 17.42 -15.57
N LEU A 2 12.26 18.51 -16.11
CA LEU A 2 11.64 19.85 -16.11
C LEU A 2 10.24 19.88 -16.76
N GLU A 3 10.03 19.16 -17.86
CA GLU A 3 8.70 19.09 -18.51
C GLU A 3 7.65 18.42 -17.61
N LYS A 4 8.01 17.36 -16.89
CA LYS A 4 7.11 16.74 -15.92
C LYS A 4 6.76 17.69 -14.77
N LEU A 5 7.74 18.45 -14.27
CA LEU A 5 7.51 19.44 -13.20
C LEU A 5 6.57 20.56 -13.62
N LYS A 6 6.69 21.07 -14.85
CA LYS A 6 5.73 22.05 -15.41
C LYS A 6 4.31 21.48 -15.50
N GLN A 7 4.18 20.22 -15.92
CA GLN A 7 2.87 19.56 -15.97
C GLN A 7 2.26 19.40 -14.57
N VAL A 8 3.09 19.04 -13.57
CA VAL A 8 2.66 18.91 -12.17
C VAL A 8 2.21 20.28 -11.63
N GLU A 9 2.95 21.35 -11.88
CA GLU A 9 2.58 22.70 -11.45
C GLU A 9 1.29 23.18 -12.13
N ALA A 10 1.14 22.94 -13.44
CA ALA A 10 -0.10 23.26 -14.15
C ALA A 10 -1.31 22.49 -13.58
N ARG A 11 -1.14 21.21 -13.29
CA ARG A 11 -2.18 20.38 -12.67
C ARG A 11 -2.54 20.86 -11.27
N PHE A 12 -1.55 21.23 -10.46
CA PHE A 12 -1.77 21.78 -9.13
C PHE A 12 -2.61 23.07 -9.19
N SER A 13 -2.25 24.01 -10.09
CA SER A 13 -3.00 25.25 -10.29
C SER A 13 -4.43 25.02 -10.79
N GLU A 14 -4.63 24.00 -11.63
CA GLU A 14 -5.98 23.58 -12.05
C GLU A 14 -6.81 23.09 -10.86
N ILE A 15 -6.21 22.28 -9.98
CA ILE A 15 -6.86 21.77 -8.77
C ILE A 15 -7.20 22.92 -7.82
N GLU A 16 -6.26 23.85 -7.59
CA GLU A 16 -6.52 25.04 -6.77
C GLU A 16 -7.71 25.84 -7.30
N SER A 17 -7.78 26.06 -8.63
CA SER A 17 -8.91 26.72 -9.26
C SER A 17 -10.24 25.96 -9.04
N LYS A 18 -10.24 24.64 -9.26
CA LYS A 18 -11.44 23.80 -9.06
C LYS A 18 -11.92 23.79 -7.62
N LEU A 19 -10.99 23.77 -6.65
CA LEU A 19 -11.31 23.83 -5.23
C LEU A 19 -11.92 25.17 -4.78
N THR A 20 -11.79 26.24 -5.57
CA THR A 20 -12.47 27.52 -5.30
C THR A 20 -13.86 27.62 -5.92
N GLU A 21 -14.23 26.73 -6.83
CA GLU A 21 -15.51 26.75 -7.52
C GLU A 21 -16.64 26.07 -6.71
N PRO A 22 -17.79 26.72 -6.48
CA PRO A 22 -18.89 26.16 -5.70
C PRO A 22 -19.46 24.84 -6.25
N ALA A 23 -19.31 24.60 -7.55
CA ALA A 23 -19.79 23.39 -8.21
C ALA A 23 -19.17 22.10 -7.64
N TYR A 24 -17.92 22.13 -7.22
CA TYR A 24 -17.20 20.95 -6.71
C TYR A 24 -17.51 20.65 -5.23
N TYR A 25 -18.04 21.60 -4.46
CA TYR A 25 -18.52 21.34 -3.10
C TYR A 25 -19.80 20.50 -3.06
N SER A 26 -20.51 20.40 -4.19
CA SER A 26 -21.77 19.64 -4.26
C SER A 26 -21.55 18.13 -4.32
N ASP A 27 -20.34 17.68 -4.65
CA ASP A 27 -19.96 16.26 -4.69
C ASP A 27 -18.80 15.99 -3.71
N PRO A 28 -19.10 15.49 -2.50
CA PRO A 28 -18.08 15.26 -1.47
C PRO A 28 -16.97 14.30 -1.92
N ALA A 29 -17.28 13.30 -2.76
CA ALA A 29 -16.31 12.32 -3.23
C ALA A 29 -15.28 12.95 -4.18
N VAL A 30 -15.77 13.77 -5.13
CA VAL A 30 -14.89 14.52 -6.05
C VAL A 30 -14.05 15.54 -5.29
N PHE A 31 -14.65 16.27 -4.34
CA PHE A 31 -13.95 17.24 -3.52
C PHE A 31 -12.82 16.58 -2.71
N GLN A 32 -13.11 15.47 -2.04
CA GLN A 32 -12.11 14.73 -1.26
C GLN A 32 -10.96 14.22 -2.12
N LYS A 33 -11.28 13.74 -3.35
CA LYS A 33 -10.26 13.31 -4.31
C LYS A 33 -9.34 14.46 -4.73
N LEU A 34 -9.90 15.63 -5.01
CA LEU A 34 -9.12 16.83 -5.38
C LEU A 34 -8.24 17.31 -4.22
N CYS A 35 -8.75 17.32 -2.99
CA CYS A 35 -7.96 17.68 -1.81
C CYS A 35 -6.80 16.72 -1.56
N ARG A 36 -7.02 15.41 -1.77
CA ARG A 36 -5.96 14.40 -1.67
C ARG A 36 -4.88 14.63 -2.72
N GLU A 37 -5.29 14.80 -3.99
CA GLU A 37 -4.36 15.07 -5.11
C GLU A 37 -3.57 16.38 -4.87
N GLN A 38 -4.21 17.43 -4.36
CA GLN A 38 -3.53 18.68 -3.99
C GLN A 38 -2.45 18.45 -2.94
N LYS A 39 -2.79 17.75 -1.85
CA LYS A 39 -1.85 17.42 -0.77
C LYS A 39 -0.64 16.61 -1.26
N GLU A 40 -0.86 15.70 -2.21
CA GLU A 40 0.21 14.89 -2.81
C GLU A 40 1.14 15.72 -3.69
N LEU A 41 0.61 16.67 -4.47
CA LEU A 41 1.38 17.50 -5.40
C LEU A 41 2.08 18.69 -4.71
N GLN A 42 1.55 19.16 -3.59
CA GLN A 42 2.04 20.36 -2.89
C GLN A 42 3.55 20.32 -2.62
N PRO A 43 4.15 19.25 -2.03
CA PRO A 43 5.58 19.24 -1.74
C PRO A 43 6.45 19.33 -3.01
N VAL A 44 5.96 18.74 -4.12
CA VAL A 44 6.66 18.80 -5.41
C VAL A 44 6.66 20.22 -5.95
N VAL A 45 5.51 20.88 -5.91
CA VAL A 45 5.34 22.26 -6.43
C VAL A 45 6.12 23.27 -5.58
N GLU A 46 6.07 23.17 -4.26
CA GLU A 46 6.83 24.03 -3.35
C GLU A 46 8.35 23.91 -3.59
N THR A 47 8.84 22.68 -3.71
CA THR A 47 10.26 22.42 -3.98
C THR A 47 10.64 22.90 -5.38
N TYR A 48 9.75 22.74 -6.37
CA TYR A 48 10.01 23.23 -7.73
C TYR A 48 10.05 24.75 -7.81
N ARG A 49 9.13 25.45 -7.14
CA ARG A 49 9.15 26.93 -7.04
C ARG A 49 10.41 27.42 -6.34
N ALA A 50 10.85 26.72 -5.27
CA ALA A 50 12.12 27.03 -4.61
C ALA A 50 13.32 26.83 -5.55
N TYR A 51 13.31 25.76 -6.37
CA TYR A 51 14.34 25.50 -7.38
C TYR A 51 14.40 26.58 -8.47
N GLN A 52 13.24 27.04 -8.95
CA GLN A 52 13.16 28.13 -9.93
C GLN A 52 13.72 29.43 -9.34
N LYS A 53 13.26 29.81 -8.12
CA LYS A 53 13.78 31.00 -7.43
C LYS A 53 15.29 30.95 -7.23
N CYS A 54 15.81 29.79 -6.83
CA CYS A 54 17.24 29.58 -6.66
C CYS A 54 18.00 29.73 -8.02
N GLY A 55 17.36 29.40 -9.14
CA GLY A 55 17.87 29.66 -10.49
C GLY A 55 17.99 31.16 -10.78
N ASP A 56 16.93 31.91 -10.44
CA ASP A 56 16.93 33.39 -10.61
C ASP A 56 17.99 34.06 -9.70
N ASP A 57 18.13 33.60 -8.46
CA ASP A 57 19.15 34.06 -7.50
C ASP A 57 20.57 33.81 -8.05
N LEU A 58 20.80 32.64 -8.66
CA LEU A 58 22.09 32.33 -9.33
C LEU A 58 22.42 33.25 -10.51
N GLU A 59 21.43 33.59 -11.34
CA GLU A 59 21.62 34.51 -12.47
C GLU A 59 21.90 35.92 -11.97
N GLN A 60 21.22 36.36 -10.90
CA GLN A 60 21.45 37.66 -10.27
C GLN A 60 22.88 37.76 -9.67
N ALA A 61 23.26 36.75 -8.86
CA ALA A 61 24.60 36.69 -8.28
C ALA A 61 25.68 36.67 -9.36
N ARG A 62 25.46 35.92 -10.46
CA ARG A 62 26.40 35.88 -11.62
C ARG A 62 26.55 37.21 -12.32
N ALA A 63 25.48 38.00 -12.41
CA ALA A 63 25.57 39.35 -13.03
C ALA A 63 26.42 40.31 -12.18
N LEU A 64 26.36 40.17 -10.84
CA LEU A 64 27.09 40.99 -9.87
C LEU A 64 28.57 40.60 -9.72
N LEU A 65 28.98 39.40 -10.12
CA LEU A 65 30.39 38.95 -10.08
C LEU A 65 31.35 39.85 -10.87
N ASN A 66 30.84 40.60 -11.86
CA ASN A 66 31.65 41.53 -12.66
C ASN A 66 31.86 42.90 -12.00
N ASP A 67 31.20 43.18 -10.89
CA ASP A 67 31.35 44.41 -10.12
C ASP A 67 32.43 44.25 -9.05
N PRO A 68 33.55 45.03 -9.14
CA PRO A 68 34.67 44.89 -8.20
C PRO A 68 34.31 45.17 -6.74
N GLU A 69 33.27 46.01 -6.47
CA GLU A 69 32.87 46.36 -5.11
C GLU A 69 31.95 45.26 -4.48
N LEU A 70 31.26 44.52 -5.31
CA LEU A 70 30.30 43.48 -4.86
C LEU A 70 30.81 42.05 -5.10
N HIS A 71 31.98 41.87 -5.70
CA HIS A 71 32.52 40.60 -6.14
C HIS A 71 32.52 39.53 -5.03
N ASP A 72 33.05 39.85 -3.85
CA ASP A 72 33.19 38.87 -2.77
C ASP A 72 31.83 38.40 -2.23
N ILE A 73 30.89 39.36 -2.06
CA ILE A 73 29.53 39.05 -1.61
C ILE A 73 28.78 38.23 -2.68
N ALA A 74 28.91 38.66 -3.95
CA ALA A 74 28.28 37.94 -5.06
C ALA A 74 28.84 36.52 -5.25
N GLN A 75 30.12 36.30 -4.93
CA GLN A 75 30.73 34.96 -4.98
C GLN A 75 30.19 34.05 -3.88
N GLU A 76 30.05 34.58 -2.65
CA GLU A 76 29.44 33.81 -1.54
C GLU A 76 27.97 33.43 -1.84
N GLU A 77 27.18 34.40 -2.34
CA GLU A 77 25.79 34.17 -2.74
C GLU A 77 25.67 33.14 -3.88
N PHE A 78 26.57 33.25 -4.89
CA PHE A 78 26.61 32.32 -6.02
C PHE A 78 26.91 30.90 -5.56
N ASP A 79 27.90 30.70 -4.69
CA ASP A 79 28.29 29.39 -4.20
C ASP A 79 27.21 28.79 -3.29
N ALA A 80 26.57 29.59 -2.43
CA ALA A 80 25.44 29.17 -1.60
C ALA A 80 24.23 28.79 -2.44
N ALA A 81 23.86 29.60 -3.43
CA ALA A 81 22.74 29.29 -4.32
C ALA A 81 23.01 28.04 -5.17
N LYS A 82 24.25 27.84 -5.64
CA LYS A 82 24.65 26.65 -6.38
C LYS A 82 24.53 25.38 -5.56
N ALA A 83 24.99 25.41 -4.31
CA ALA A 83 24.84 24.27 -3.39
C ALA A 83 23.36 23.94 -3.16
N ARG A 84 22.54 24.97 -2.82
CA ARG A 84 21.12 24.83 -2.59
C ARG A 84 20.37 24.32 -3.82
N ARG A 85 20.73 24.76 -5.03
CA ARG A 85 20.12 24.26 -6.27
C ARG A 85 20.37 22.78 -6.47
N THR A 86 21.58 22.30 -6.12
CA THR A 86 21.92 20.87 -6.21
C THR A 86 21.11 20.05 -5.22
N GLU A 87 20.93 20.54 -3.98
CA GLU A 87 20.08 19.89 -2.97
C GLU A 87 18.62 19.81 -3.43
N LEU A 88 18.07 20.93 -3.92
CA LEU A 88 16.69 20.99 -4.43
C LEU A 88 16.47 20.09 -5.65
N GLU A 89 17.47 19.97 -6.53
CA GLU A 89 17.41 19.06 -7.67
C GLU A 89 17.35 17.61 -7.22
N GLN A 90 18.15 17.22 -6.22
CA GLN A 90 18.10 15.87 -5.63
C GLN A 90 16.75 15.61 -4.95
N ALA A 91 16.24 16.57 -4.17
CA ALA A 91 14.92 16.48 -3.54
C ALA A 91 13.80 16.32 -4.58
N LEU A 92 13.82 17.08 -5.67
CA LEU A 92 12.86 16.96 -6.77
C LEU A 92 12.92 15.58 -7.44
N ARG A 93 14.11 15.03 -7.65
CA ARG A 93 14.27 13.68 -8.21
C ARG A 93 13.62 12.63 -7.31
N LEU A 94 13.78 12.75 -5.99
CA LEU A 94 13.14 11.85 -5.02
C LEU A 94 11.61 12.01 -5.00
N LEU A 95 11.12 13.26 -5.02
CA LEU A 95 9.68 13.55 -5.01
C LEU A 95 8.96 13.12 -6.30
N LEU A 96 9.68 13.02 -7.43
CA LEU A 96 9.15 12.55 -8.71
C LEU A 96 9.19 11.03 -8.86
N LEU A 97 9.76 10.28 -7.90
CA LEU A 97 9.72 8.83 -7.94
C LEU A 97 8.26 8.34 -7.84
N PRO A 98 7.92 7.28 -8.57
CA PRO A 98 6.58 6.71 -8.48
C PRO A 98 6.30 6.25 -7.05
N ARG A 99 5.26 6.83 -6.44
CA ARG A 99 4.76 6.42 -5.13
C ARG A 99 3.88 5.19 -5.28
N ASP A 100 3.93 4.31 -4.31
CA ASP A 100 2.98 3.21 -4.24
C ASP A 100 1.60 3.79 -3.87
N PRO A 101 0.53 3.54 -4.67
CA PRO A 101 -0.81 4.04 -4.37
C PRO A 101 -1.35 3.55 -3.02
N ASN A 102 -0.74 2.53 -2.45
CA ASN A 102 -1.12 1.97 -1.15
C ASN A 102 -0.40 2.63 0.03
N ASP A 103 0.60 3.51 -0.20
CA ASP A 103 1.44 4.09 0.87
C ASP A 103 0.64 4.84 1.95
N GLU A 104 -0.52 5.38 1.62
CA GLU A 104 -1.41 6.08 2.56
C GLU A 104 -2.48 5.17 3.18
N ARG A 105 -2.53 3.89 2.80
CA ARG A 105 -3.53 2.94 3.31
C ARG A 105 -3.17 2.43 4.69
N ASN A 106 -4.19 1.96 5.40
CA ASN A 106 -4.03 1.16 6.60
C ASN A 106 -3.42 -0.20 6.25
N VAL A 107 -2.92 -0.88 7.26
CA VAL A 107 -2.18 -2.15 7.11
C VAL A 107 -2.91 -3.28 7.78
N ILE A 108 -3.02 -4.40 7.08
CA ILE A 108 -3.30 -5.70 7.68
C ILE A 108 -1.96 -6.44 7.82
N LEU A 109 -1.50 -6.55 9.06
CA LEU A 109 -0.27 -7.24 9.42
C LEU A 109 -0.60 -8.67 9.83
N GLU A 110 -0.11 -9.66 9.09
CA GLU A 110 -0.27 -11.07 9.41
C GLU A 110 1.07 -11.65 9.84
N ILE A 111 1.12 -12.25 11.02
CA ILE A 111 2.29 -12.91 11.57
C ILE A 111 1.97 -14.38 11.76
N ARG A 112 2.82 -15.27 11.25
CA ARG A 112 2.66 -16.71 11.41
C ARG A 112 3.95 -17.37 11.88
N SER A 113 3.83 -18.33 12.77
CA SER A 113 4.94 -19.20 13.15
C SER A 113 5.40 -20.01 11.93
N GLY A 114 6.72 -20.12 11.75
CA GLY A 114 7.34 -20.88 10.67
C GLY A 114 8.03 -22.15 11.16
N VAL A 115 9.25 -22.36 10.70
CA VAL A 115 10.05 -23.55 11.11
C VAL A 115 10.66 -23.33 12.50
N GLY A 116 10.37 -24.23 13.42
CA GLY A 116 10.96 -24.19 14.79
C GLY A 116 10.05 -24.69 15.92
N GLY A 117 8.87 -25.20 15.57
CA GLY A 117 7.91 -25.71 16.57
C GLY A 117 7.45 -24.61 17.51
N GLU A 118 7.38 -24.89 18.81
CA GLU A 118 6.91 -23.93 19.83
C GLU A 118 7.75 -22.64 19.88
N GLU A 119 9.09 -22.77 19.69
CA GLU A 119 9.98 -21.61 19.66
C GLU A 119 9.64 -20.62 18.53
N SER A 120 9.17 -21.13 17.38
CA SER A 120 8.71 -20.25 16.30
C SER A 120 7.43 -19.51 16.67
N ALA A 121 6.54 -20.10 17.46
CA ALA A 121 5.34 -19.46 17.96
C ALA A 121 5.66 -18.40 19.04
N LEU A 122 6.59 -18.67 19.94
CA LEU A 122 7.10 -17.69 20.92
C LEU A 122 7.78 -16.50 20.22
N PHE A 123 8.52 -16.76 19.14
CA PHE A 123 9.12 -15.69 18.34
C PHE A 123 8.07 -14.88 17.57
N ALA A 124 7.04 -15.52 17.01
CA ALA A 124 5.93 -14.83 16.38
C ALA A 124 5.19 -13.90 17.37
N HIS A 125 5.03 -14.35 18.64
CA HIS A 125 4.51 -13.50 19.71
C HIS A 125 5.42 -12.30 19.98
N SER A 126 6.74 -12.50 20.01
CA SER A 126 7.71 -11.41 20.20
C SER A 126 7.65 -10.38 19.07
N LEU A 127 7.47 -10.83 17.79
CA LEU A 127 7.29 -9.94 16.65
C LEU A 127 5.94 -9.19 16.73
N TYR A 128 4.86 -9.88 17.11
CA TYR A 128 3.56 -9.24 17.32
C TYR A 128 3.66 -8.09 18.33
N ARG A 129 4.28 -8.34 19.49
CA ARG A 129 4.51 -7.31 20.50
C ARG A 129 5.35 -6.15 19.94
N MET A 130 6.46 -6.44 19.24
CA MET A 130 7.35 -5.46 18.64
C MET A 130 6.61 -4.51 17.70
N TYR A 131 5.77 -5.04 16.77
CA TYR A 131 5.02 -4.21 15.85
C TYR A 131 3.89 -3.43 16.51
N THR A 132 3.26 -3.97 17.54
CA THR A 132 2.25 -3.25 18.32
C THR A 132 2.89 -2.05 19.03
N MET A 133 4.05 -2.23 19.66
CA MET A 133 4.78 -1.15 20.31
C MET A 133 5.28 -0.09 19.32
N TYR A 134 5.72 -0.53 18.13
CA TYR A 134 6.07 0.39 17.04
C TYR A 134 4.88 1.24 16.59
N ALA A 135 3.72 0.62 16.41
CA ALA A 135 2.49 1.30 16.04
C ALA A 135 2.06 2.31 17.11
N ASP A 136 2.11 1.94 18.39
CA ASP A 136 1.78 2.81 19.51
C ASP A 136 2.73 4.02 19.58
N ALA A 137 4.03 3.82 19.35
CA ALA A 137 5.02 4.90 19.33
C ALA A 137 4.75 5.93 18.21
N HIS A 138 4.14 5.49 17.09
CA HIS A 138 3.75 6.36 15.98
C HIS A 138 2.32 6.92 16.11
N GLY A 139 1.63 6.61 17.21
CA GLY A 139 0.24 7.03 17.42
C GLY A 139 -0.76 6.37 16.47
N TRP A 140 -0.40 5.21 15.90
CA TRP A 140 -1.30 4.41 15.09
C TRP A 140 -2.19 3.54 15.97
N LYS A 141 -3.45 3.40 15.56
CA LYS A 141 -4.39 2.54 16.27
C LYS A 141 -4.22 1.10 15.81
N THR A 142 -4.15 0.17 16.75
CA THR A 142 -4.08 -1.27 16.47
C THR A 142 -5.37 -1.96 16.86
N GLU A 143 -5.88 -2.82 15.98
CA GLU A 143 -7.06 -3.65 16.24
C GLU A 143 -6.74 -5.11 15.92
N LEU A 144 -6.92 -5.98 16.89
CA LEU A 144 -6.65 -7.40 16.74
C LEU A 144 -7.82 -8.07 16.00
N ALA A 145 -7.59 -8.49 14.76
CA ALA A 145 -8.62 -9.16 13.95
C ALA A 145 -8.68 -10.67 14.21
N ASN A 146 -7.52 -11.31 14.38
CA ASN A 146 -7.44 -12.74 14.69
C ASN A 146 -6.19 -13.06 15.52
N LEU A 147 -6.32 -13.98 16.49
CA LEU A 147 -5.21 -14.47 17.28
C LEU A 147 -5.39 -15.96 17.57
N SER A 148 -4.41 -16.76 17.17
CA SER A 148 -4.33 -18.19 17.51
C SER A 148 -3.08 -18.43 18.35
N GLU A 149 -3.28 -18.70 19.64
CA GLU A 149 -2.20 -18.91 20.60
C GLU A 149 -1.88 -20.39 20.77
N THR A 150 -0.69 -20.65 21.32
CA THR A 150 -0.28 -21.98 21.80
C THR A 150 -0.47 -22.07 23.32
N GLU A 151 -0.40 -23.29 23.87
CA GLU A 151 -0.51 -23.53 25.31
C GLU A 151 0.59 -22.83 26.14
N LEU A 152 1.75 -22.56 25.52
CA LEU A 152 2.90 -21.90 26.16
C LEU A 152 2.95 -20.39 25.90
N GLY A 153 1.86 -19.78 25.44
CA GLY A 153 1.78 -18.34 25.18
C GLY A 153 2.45 -17.89 23.87
N GLY A 154 2.82 -18.82 23.00
CA GLY A 154 3.26 -18.50 21.65
C GLY A 154 2.09 -18.18 20.73
N VAL A 155 2.35 -17.57 19.58
CA VAL A 155 1.39 -17.23 18.55
C VAL A 155 1.60 -18.08 17.31
N ARG A 156 0.60 -18.88 16.93
CA ARG A 156 0.60 -19.61 15.66
C ARG A 156 0.30 -18.69 14.50
N GLU A 157 -0.70 -17.84 14.68
CA GLU A 157 -1.14 -16.85 13.72
C GLU A 157 -1.74 -15.64 14.46
N ALA A 158 -1.35 -14.44 14.05
CA ALA A 158 -1.98 -13.19 14.46
C ALA A 158 -2.24 -12.34 13.22
N SER A 159 -3.42 -11.71 13.18
CA SER A 159 -3.77 -10.71 12.18
C SER A 159 -4.18 -9.43 12.89
N VAL A 160 -3.51 -8.33 12.58
CA VAL A 160 -3.69 -7.03 13.23
C VAL A 160 -3.96 -5.98 12.16
N LEU A 161 -5.03 -5.24 12.32
CA LEU A 161 -5.28 -4.01 11.56
C LEU A 161 -4.53 -2.86 12.24
N ILE A 162 -3.72 -2.13 11.48
CA ILE A 162 -2.99 -0.95 11.94
C ILE A 162 -3.49 0.25 11.14
N GLU A 163 -4.19 1.15 11.81
CA GLU A 163 -4.79 2.35 11.24
C GLU A 163 -3.90 3.56 11.53
N GLY A 164 -3.39 4.20 10.48
CA GLY A 164 -2.58 5.39 10.63
C GLY A 164 -1.98 5.91 9.33
N ALA A 165 -1.78 7.21 9.27
CA ALA A 165 -1.20 7.84 8.10
C ALA A 165 0.22 7.33 7.84
N GLY A 166 0.49 6.81 6.64
CA GLY A 166 1.79 6.31 6.24
C GLY A 166 2.17 4.95 6.85
N ALA A 167 1.25 4.24 7.53
CA ALA A 167 1.52 2.94 8.13
C ALA A 167 2.02 1.92 7.09
N TYR A 168 1.34 1.83 5.94
CA TYR A 168 1.74 0.93 4.88
C TYR A 168 3.10 1.31 4.27
N SER A 169 3.37 2.60 4.08
CA SER A 169 4.63 3.07 3.49
C SER A 169 5.87 2.63 4.27
N ARG A 170 5.75 2.50 5.60
CA ARG A 170 6.82 2.02 6.48
C ARG A 170 6.81 0.50 6.62
N LEU A 171 5.66 -0.08 6.97
CA LEU A 171 5.57 -1.50 7.30
C LEU A 171 5.67 -2.44 6.09
N LYS A 172 5.43 -1.98 4.85
CA LYS A 172 5.54 -2.81 3.63
C LYS A 172 6.89 -3.52 3.50
N PHE A 173 7.96 -2.95 4.06
CA PHE A 173 9.29 -3.54 4.07
C PHE A 173 9.48 -4.67 5.10
N GLU A 174 8.52 -4.89 5.99
CA GLU A 174 8.57 -5.96 6.98
C GLU A 174 8.05 -7.31 6.46
N SER A 175 7.49 -7.31 5.26
CA SER A 175 7.02 -8.55 4.63
C SER A 175 8.16 -9.50 4.32
N GLY A 176 8.04 -10.75 4.77
CA GLY A 176 9.03 -11.80 4.51
C GLY A 176 9.25 -12.75 5.68
N VAL A 177 10.37 -13.45 5.62
CA VAL A 177 10.78 -14.43 6.65
C VAL A 177 11.74 -13.78 7.64
N HIS A 178 11.34 -13.75 8.90
CA HIS A 178 12.16 -13.30 10.02
C HIS A 178 12.77 -14.52 10.71
N ARG A 179 14.06 -14.47 10.99
CA ARG A 179 14.81 -15.56 11.62
C ARG A 179 15.33 -15.16 12.99
N VAL A 180 15.10 -15.98 13.99
CA VAL A 180 15.65 -15.81 15.34
C VAL A 180 16.73 -16.83 15.63
N GLN A 181 17.75 -16.42 16.36
CA GLN A 181 18.77 -17.25 16.94
C GLN A 181 18.85 -16.91 18.43
N ARG A 182 18.32 -17.81 19.29
CA ARG A 182 18.35 -17.69 20.74
C ARG A 182 18.29 -19.08 21.40
N VAL A 183 18.59 -19.15 22.69
CA VAL A 183 18.28 -20.33 23.50
C VAL A 183 16.79 -20.23 23.83
N PRO A 184 15.95 -21.19 23.38
CA PRO A 184 14.54 -21.20 23.72
C PRO A 184 14.30 -21.32 25.23
N GLU A 185 13.25 -20.74 25.76
CA GLU A 185 12.81 -20.95 27.15
C GLU A 185 12.45 -22.41 27.44
N THR A 186 12.11 -23.17 26.40
CA THR A 186 11.78 -24.59 26.45
C THR A 186 13.00 -25.52 26.36
N GLU A 187 14.23 -24.99 26.17
CA GLU A 187 15.45 -25.77 25.98
C GLU A 187 16.25 -25.88 27.28
N ALA A 188 16.24 -27.06 27.89
CA ALA A 188 16.97 -27.33 29.12
C ALA A 188 18.51 -27.44 28.94
N GLY A 189 18.98 -27.69 27.72
CA GLY A 189 20.40 -27.90 27.40
C GLY A 189 21.17 -26.65 27.01
N GLY A 190 20.57 -25.48 27.04
CA GLY A 190 21.22 -24.19 26.70
C GLY A 190 21.69 -24.09 25.25
N ARG A 191 21.16 -24.90 24.33
CA ARG A 191 21.55 -24.87 22.91
C ARG A 191 20.85 -23.73 22.18
N ILE A 192 21.58 -23.05 21.32
CA ILE A 192 21.03 -22.02 20.45
C ILE A 192 20.22 -22.71 19.35
N HIS A 193 18.92 -22.38 19.28
CA HIS A 193 18.04 -22.80 18.19
C HIS A 193 17.89 -21.69 17.16
N THR A 194 17.58 -22.10 15.94
CA THR A 194 17.25 -21.19 14.84
C THR A 194 15.82 -21.44 14.41
N SER A 195 14.96 -20.49 14.67
CA SER A 195 13.53 -20.55 14.30
C SER A 195 13.16 -19.43 13.36
N THR A 196 12.03 -19.54 12.69
CA THR A 196 11.51 -18.54 11.76
C THR A 196 10.05 -18.21 12.06
N ALA A 197 9.68 -16.97 11.78
CA ALA A 197 8.30 -16.53 11.66
C ALA A 197 8.16 -15.77 10.34
N THR A 198 6.97 -15.78 9.78
CA THR A 198 6.66 -15.09 8.54
C THR A 198 5.75 -13.91 8.82
N VAL A 199 6.03 -12.80 8.16
CA VAL A 199 5.25 -11.57 8.24
C VAL A 199 4.73 -11.25 6.84
N ALA A 200 3.42 -11.05 6.71
CA ALA A 200 2.81 -10.51 5.52
C ALA A 200 2.21 -9.14 5.84
N VAL A 201 2.45 -8.19 4.96
CA VAL A 201 1.96 -6.81 5.08
C VAL A 201 1.08 -6.53 3.88
N LEU A 202 -0.20 -6.38 4.12
CA LEU A 202 -1.21 -6.17 3.09
C LEU A 202 -1.86 -4.80 3.30
N PRO A 203 -2.14 -4.05 2.22
CA PRO A 203 -2.93 -2.84 2.37
C PRO A 203 -4.38 -3.21 2.67
N GLU A 204 -5.04 -2.43 3.53
CA GLU A 204 -6.47 -2.52 3.70
C GLU A 204 -7.17 -2.16 2.38
N LEU A 205 -8.05 -3.02 1.93
CA LEU A 205 -8.82 -2.80 0.70
C LEU A 205 -10.10 -2.06 1.02
N ASP A 206 -10.48 -1.16 0.12
CA ASP A 206 -11.79 -0.52 0.17
C ASP A 206 -12.90 -1.56 -0.05
N GLU A 207 -14.06 -1.33 0.53
CA GLU A 207 -15.25 -2.15 0.26
C GLU A 207 -15.56 -2.13 -1.24
N ILE A 208 -16.01 -3.26 -1.77
CA ILE A 208 -16.37 -3.38 -3.18
C ILE A 208 -17.63 -2.56 -3.42
N GLU A 209 -17.48 -1.36 -3.96
CA GLU A 209 -18.60 -0.64 -4.55
C GLU A 209 -18.97 -1.30 -5.88
N PHE A 210 -20.07 -2.04 -5.88
CA PHE A 210 -20.52 -2.77 -7.04
C PHE A 210 -21.73 -2.05 -7.69
N HIS A 211 -21.50 -1.47 -8.86
CA HIS A 211 -22.55 -0.85 -9.67
C HIS A 211 -22.65 -1.53 -11.02
N ILE A 212 -23.88 -1.92 -11.43
CA ILE A 212 -24.15 -2.47 -12.74
C ILE A 212 -24.64 -1.33 -13.63
N ASP A 213 -23.90 -0.98 -14.70
CA ASP A 213 -24.36 -0.03 -15.69
C ASP A 213 -25.44 -0.72 -16.56
N PRO A 214 -26.65 -0.14 -16.69
CA PRO A 214 -27.68 -0.68 -17.57
C PRO A 214 -27.25 -0.84 -19.04
N LYS A 215 -26.24 -0.09 -19.49
CA LYS A 215 -25.69 -0.19 -20.86
C LYS A 215 -24.91 -1.49 -21.08
N ASP A 216 -24.38 -2.09 -20.03
CA ASP A 216 -23.64 -3.33 -20.07
C ASP A 216 -24.54 -4.57 -20.04
N LEU A 217 -25.85 -4.37 -20.03
CA LEU A 217 -26.83 -5.44 -19.95
C LEU A 217 -27.56 -5.63 -21.29
N GLN A 218 -27.55 -6.84 -21.79
CA GLN A 218 -28.45 -7.32 -22.81
C GLN A 218 -29.58 -8.09 -22.13
N ILE A 219 -30.82 -7.64 -22.34
CA ILE A 219 -32.02 -8.23 -21.73
C ILE A 219 -32.91 -8.79 -22.85
N ASP A 220 -33.01 -10.11 -22.86
CA ASP A 220 -33.84 -10.83 -23.81
C ASP A 220 -35.08 -11.42 -23.12
N THR A 221 -36.23 -11.34 -23.81
CA THR A 221 -37.48 -11.94 -23.34
C THR A 221 -37.77 -13.17 -24.19
N TYR A 222 -38.25 -14.22 -23.56
CA TYR A 222 -38.61 -15.46 -24.24
C TYR A 222 -39.75 -16.18 -23.55
N ARG A 223 -40.31 -17.20 -24.21
CA ARG A 223 -41.41 -17.98 -23.67
C ARG A 223 -40.93 -18.96 -22.64
N SER A 224 -41.55 -19.02 -21.49
CA SER A 224 -41.21 -19.97 -20.43
C SER A 224 -41.41 -21.39 -20.92
N SER A 225 -40.47 -22.30 -20.54
CA SER A 225 -40.58 -23.74 -20.82
C SER A 225 -41.11 -24.47 -19.56
N GLY A 226 -42.02 -25.41 -19.75
CA GLY A 226 -42.54 -26.23 -18.68
C GLY A 226 -43.99 -26.69 -18.86
N ALA A 227 -44.47 -27.54 -17.96
CA ALA A 227 -45.87 -27.96 -17.94
C ALA A 227 -46.76 -26.81 -17.50
N GLY A 228 -47.50 -26.20 -18.43
CA GLY A 228 -48.36 -25.02 -18.22
C GLY A 228 -49.45 -24.92 -19.23
N GLY A 229 -50.51 -24.18 -18.88
CA GLY A 229 -51.65 -23.88 -19.74
C GLY A 229 -51.37 -22.82 -20.80
N GLN A 230 -52.41 -22.28 -21.41
CA GLN A 230 -52.34 -21.30 -22.51
C GLN A 230 -51.46 -20.08 -22.24
N HIS A 231 -51.28 -19.65 -21.00
CA HIS A 231 -50.48 -18.50 -20.59
C HIS A 231 -48.97 -18.73 -20.82
N VAL A 232 -48.44 -19.95 -20.44
CA VAL A 232 -47.02 -20.29 -20.60
C VAL A 232 -46.61 -20.36 -22.06
N ASN A 233 -47.53 -20.80 -22.92
CA ASN A 233 -47.24 -20.97 -24.37
C ASN A 233 -47.41 -19.73 -25.20
N LYS A 234 -48.14 -18.68 -24.71
CA LYS A 234 -48.42 -17.47 -25.45
C LYS A 234 -47.70 -16.20 -24.97
N THR A 235 -47.28 -16.16 -23.69
CA THR A 235 -46.70 -14.97 -23.09
C THR A 235 -45.20 -15.13 -22.91
N GLU A 236 -44.41 -14.15 -23.34
CA GLU A 236 -42.94 -14.09 -23.16
C GLU A 236 -42.65 -13.50 -21.78
N SER A 237 -42.85 -14.33 -20.75
CA SER A 237 -42.66 -13.93 -19.35
C SER A 237 -41.23 -14.27 -18.80
N ALA A 238 -40.54 -15.16 -19.50
CA ALA A 238 -39.17 -15.51 -19.11
C ALA A 238 -38.17 -14.41 -19.54
N ILE A 239 -37.18 -14.19 -18.71
CA ILE A 239 -36.14 -13.17 -18.93
C ILE A 239 -34.77 -13.84 -18.91
N ARG A 240 -33.92 -13.47 -19.86
CA ARG A 240 -32.49 -13.74 -19.89
C ARG A 240 -31.75 -12.41 -19.83
N ILE A 241 -30.85 -12.27 -18.87
CA ILE A 241 -29.98 -11.09 -18.76
C ILE A 241 -28.56 -11.55 -18.97
N THR A 242 -27.88 -10.96 -19.94
CA THR A 242 -26.47 -11.18 -20.22
C THR A 242 -25.70 -9.92 -19.84
N HIS A 243 -24.73 -10.04 -18.95
CA HIS A 243 -23.77 -8.96 -18.68
C HIS A 243 -22.64 -9.03 -19.69
N LEU A 244 -22.61 -8.07 -20.61
CA LEU A 244 -21.73 -8.08 -21.79
C LEU A 244 -20.22 -8.13 -21.43
N PRO A 245 -19.71 -7.34 -20.44
CA PRO A 245 -18.29 -7.34 -20.14
C PRO A 245 -17.77 -8.69 -19.56
N THR A 246 -18.61 -9.40 -18.79
CA THR A 246 -18.17 -10.67 -18.14
C THR A 246 -18.73 -11.90 -18.84
N GLY A 247 -19.68 -11.75 -19.74
CA GLY A 247 -20.40 -12.86 -20.37
C GLY A 247 -21.31 -13.66 -19.42
N THR A 248 -21.55 -13.14 -18.21
CA THR A 248 -22.41 -13.81 -17.23
C THR A 248 -23.86 -13.77 -17.66
N VAL A 249 -24.49 -14.94 -17.74
CA VAL A 249 -25.91 -15.09 -18.14
C VAL A 249 -26.74 -15.53 -16.94
N VAL A 250 -27.87 -14.90 -16.76
CA VAL A 250 -28.89 -15.26 -15.77
C VAL A 250 -30.25 -15.38 -16.44
N GLU A 251 -30.94 -16.47 -16.21
CA GLU A 251 -32.29 -16.73 -16.68
C GLU A 251 -33.24 -16.83 -15.50
N CYS A 252 -34.43 -16.28 -15.65
CA CYS A 252 -35.49 -16.37 -14.65
C CYS A 252 -36.86 -16.53 -15.34
N GLN A 253 -37.62 -17.60 -14.97
CA GLN A 253 -38.92 -17.91 -15.48
C GLN A 253 -39.91 -18.35 -14.40
N ASP A 254 -39.62 -18.07 -13.13
CA ASP A 254 -40.32 -18.61 -11.97
C ASP A 254 -41.69 -17.98 -11.76
N GLU A 255 -41.82 -16.72 -12.17
CA GLU A 255 -43.03 -15.94 -11.98
C GLU A 255 -43.82 -15.75 -13.31
N ARG A 256 -45.13 -15.54 -13.20
CA ARG A 256 -45.96 -15.22 -14.36
C ARG A 256 -45.75 -13.78 -14.90
N SER A 257 -45.16 -12.91 -14.09
CA SER A 257 -44.91 -11.52 -14.42
C SER A 257 -43.44 -11.34 -14.92
N GLN A 258 -43.32 -10.84 -16.14
CA GLN A 258 -42.06 -10.48 -16.75
C GLN A 258 -41.25 -9.50 -15.90
N TYR A 259 -41.88 -8.49 -15.29
CA TYR A 259 -41.22 -7.53 -14.41
C TYR A 259 -40.65 -8.18 -13.16
N LYS A 260 -41.38 -9.10 -12.54
CA LYS A 260 -40.89 -9.82 -11.36
C LYS A 260 -39.71 -10.74 -11.70
N ASN A 261 -39.77 -11.39 -12.87
CA ASN A 261 -38.66 -12.21 -13.37
C ASN A 261 -37.44 -11.33 -13.67
N LYS A 262 -37.61 -10.14 -14.22
CA LYS A 262 -36.53 -9.18 -14.47
C LYS A 262 -35.88 -8.73 -13.15
N ASP A 263 -36.66 -8.33 -12.16
CA ASP A 263 -36.13 -7.90 -10.85
C ASP A 263 -35.38 -9.04 -10.16
N ARG A 264 -35.90 -10.27 -10.24
CA ARG A 264 -35.25 -11.43 -9.67
C ARG A 264 -33.96 -11.79 -10.41
N ALA A 265 -33.98 -11.78 -11.73
CA ALA A 265 -32.78 -12.01 -12.56
C ALA A 265 -31.69 -10.95 -12.29
N MET A 266 -32.06 -9.68 -12.14
CA MET A 266 -31.13 -8.60 -11.76
C MET A 266 -30.50 -8.83 -10.39
N LYS A 267 -31.27 -9.24 -9.39
CA LYS A 267 -30.73 -9.57 -8.05
C LYS A 267 -29.77 -10.73 -8.11
N ILE A 268 -30.10 -11.78 -8.86
CA ILE A 268 -29.25 -12.96 -9.03
C ILE A 268 -27.95 -12.56 -9.77
N LEU A 269 -28.05 -11.75 -10.82
CA LEU A 269 -26.90 -11.24 -11.56
C LEU A 269 -26.00 -10.40 -10.67
N ALA A 270 -26.56 -9.45 -9.92
CA ALA A 270 -25.80 -8.64 -8.97
C ALA A 270 -25.04 -9.50 -7.94
N SER A 271 -25.72 -10.49 -7.36
CA SER A 271 -25.08 -11.41 -6.43
C SER A 271 -23.94 -12.23 -7.06
N ARG A 272 -24.13 -12.71 -8.30
CA ARG A 272 -23.07 -13.47 -9.01
C ARG A 272 -21.86 -12.62 -9.35
N LEU A 273 -22.09 -11.41 -9.86
CA LEU A 273 -21.03 -10.50 -10.23
C LEU A 273 -20.27 -10.01 -8.99
N TYR A 274 -20.97 -9.70 -7.90
CA TYR A 274 -20.35 -9.37 -6.62
C TYR A 274 -19.49 -10.52 -6.09
N ALA A 275 -19.98 -11.75 -6.11
CA ALA A 275 -19.22 -12.91 -5.67
C ALA A 275 -17.99 -13.16 -6.55
N ALA A 276 -18.08 -12.97 -7.86
CA ALA A 276 -16.96 -13.12 -8.78
C ALA A 276 -15.89 -12.04 -8.53
N GLU A 277 -16.29 -10.79 -8.28
CA GLU A 277 -15.35 -9.71 -7.96
C GLU A 277 -14.67 -9.92 -6.60
N GLN A 278 -15.42 -10.37 -5.60
CA GLN A 278 -14.87 -10.74 -4.29
C GLN A 278 -13.87 -11.89 -4.39
N GLU A 279 -14.17 -12.91 -5.21
CA GLU A 279 -13.24 -14.01 -5.46
C GLU A 279 -11.96 -13.53 -6.15
N ARG A 280 -12.09 -12.63 -7.12
CA ARG A 280 -10.94 -12.01 -7.82
C ARG A 280 -10.04 -11.22 -6.86
N GLN A 281 -10.65 -10.41 -5.99
CA GLN A 281 -9.90 -9.67 -4.96
C GLN A 281 -9.21 -10.63 -3.99
N ASN A 282 -9.92 -11.62 -3.49
CA ASN A 282 -9.37 -12.61 -2.57
C ASN A 282 -8.21 -13.39 -3.21
N ALA A 283 -8.32 -13.74 -4.49
CA ALA A 283 -7.25 -14.41 -5.23
C ALA A 283 -6.02 -13.50 -5.39
N ALA A 284 -6.21 -12.21 -5.66
CA ALA A 284 -5.12 -11.24 -5.75
C ALA A 284 -4.40 -11.06 -4.40
N VAL A 285 -5.14 -10.91 -3.31
CA VAL A 285 -4.59 -10.83 -1.94
C VAL A 285 -3.85 -12.11 -1.57
N ALA A 286 -4.41 -13.29 -1.90
CA ALA A 286 -3.76 -14.56 -1.64
C ALA A 286 -2.45 -14.72 -2.44
N ALA A 287 -2.42 -14.25 -3.69
CA ALA A 287 -1.21 -14.24 -4.51
C ALA A 287 -0.14 -13.30 -3.93
N GLN A 288 -0.53 -12.08 -3.53
CA GLN A 288 0.37 -11.12 -2.90
C GLN A 288 0.93 -11.68 -1.59
N ARG A 289 0.08 -12.23 -0.70
CA ARG A 289 0.51 -12.89 0.53
C ARG A 289 1.53 -13.99 0.26
N ARG A 290 1.26 -14.85 -0.74
CA ARG A 290 2.14 -15.96 -1.11
C ARG A 290 3.51 -15.47 -1.61
N SER A 291 3.55 -14.41 -2.41
CA SER A 291 4.80 -13.83 -2.90
C SER A 291 5.65 -13.22 -1.76
N GLN A 292 5.01 -12.65 -0.75
CA GLN A 292 5.69 -12.06 0.41
C GLN A 292 6.28 -13.11 1.36
N VAL A 293 5.52 -14.17 1.64
CA VAL A 293 5.88 -15.17 2.67
C VAL A 293 6.79 -16.27 2.13
N GLY A 294 6.77 -16.53 0.81
CA GLY A 294 7.53 -17.62 0.20
C GLY A 294 7.19 -18.99 0.81
N THR A 295 8.21 -19.79 1.10
CA THR A 295 8.08 -21.11 1.76
C THR A 295 8.22 -21.02 3.29
N GLY A 296 8.62 -19.88 3.84
CA GLY A 296 8.90 -19.69 5.27
C GLY A 296 10.19 -20.40 5.75
N MET A 297 11.01 -20.89 4.83
CA MET A 297 12.26 -21.59 5.19
C MET A 297 13.34 -20.64 5.66
N ARG A 298 14.28 -21.15 6.45
CA ARG A 298 15.39 -20.37 7.07
C ARG A 298 16.32 -19.67 6.08
N ASN A 299 16.40 -20.14 4.85
CA ASN A 299 17.23 -19.55 3.77
C ASN A 299 16.59 -18.30 3.14
N GLU A 300 15.27 -18.15 3.19
CA GLU A 300 14.53 -17.00 2.62
C GLU A 300 14.49 -15.78 3.54
N ARG A 301 15.23 -15.81 4.62
CA ARG A 301 15.24 -14.75 5.64
C ARG A 301 15.53 -13.36 5.07
N ILE A 302 14.71 -12.40 5.40
CA ILE A 302 14.99 -10.97 5.17
C ILE A 302 15.81 -10.39 6.33
N ARG A 303 15.53 -10.84 7.58
CA ARG A 303 16.17 -10.32 8.78
C ARG A 303 16.51 -11.42 9.78
N THR A 304 17.62 -11.24 10.49
CA THR A 304 18.06 -12.16 11.56
C THR A 304 18.19 -11.42 12.88
N TYR A 305 17.53 -11.94 13.90
CA TYR A 305 17.59 -11.50 15.29
C TYR A 305 18.49 -12.48 16.06
N ASN A 306 19.71 -12.03 16.42
CA ASN A 306 20.70 -12.85 17.12
C ASN A 306 20.83 -12.37 18.56
N PHE A 307 20.11 -13.01 19.47
CA PHE A 307 20.09 -12.65 20.88
C PHE A 307 21.44 -12.86 21.58
N PRO A 308 22.16 -13.97 21.39
CA PRO A 308 23.49 -14.16 22.01
C PRO A 308 24.51 -13.09 21.66
N GLN A 309 24.37 -12.45 20.49
CA GLN A 309 25.25 -11.38 20.03
C GLN A 309 24.61 -9.97 20.16
N GLY A 310 23.40 -9.86 20.70
CA GLY A 310 22.70 -8.58 20.87
C GLY A 310 22.45 -7.82 19.56
N ARG A 311 22.42 -8.51 18.41
CA ARG A 311 22.38 -7.86 17.10
C ARG A 311 21.18 -8.27 16.23
N VAL A 312 20.74 -7.31 15.41
CA VAL A 312 19.78 -7.53 14.34
C VAL A 312 20.46 -7.21 13.00
N THR A 313 20.31 -8.10 12.02
CA THR A 313 20.90 -7.92 10.68
C THR A 313 19.80 -8.00 9.64
N ASP A 314 19.59 -6.94 8.87
CA ASP A 314 18.77 -6.97 7.65
C ASP A 314 19.65 -7.35 6.46
N HIS A 315 19.32 -8.49 5.83
CA HIS A 315 20.14 -9.07 4.79
C HIS A 315 19.94 -8.42 3.41
N ARG A 316 18.84 -7.69 3.21
CA ARG A 316 18.54 -7.00 1.96
C ARG A 316 19.49 -5.85 1.69
N ILE A 317 19.84 -5.11 2.76
CA ILE A 317 20.70 -3.93 2.70
C ILE A 317 22.02 -4.10 3.44
N GLY A 318 22.26 -5.27 4.05
CA GLY A 318 23.48 -5.55 4.82
C GLY A 318 23.61 -4.75 6.12
N LEU A 319 22.54 -4.13 6.61
CA LEU A 319 22.54 -3.34 7.84
C LEU A 319 22.61 -4.25 9.06
N THR A 320 23.52 -3.92 9.99
CA THR A 320 23.64 -4.64 11.26
C THR A 320 23.63 -3.64 12.42
N LEU A 321 22.68 -3.82 13.35
CA LEU A 321 22.50 -2.99 14.54
C LEU A 321 22.69 -3.83 15.80
N TYR A 322 23.40 -3.29 16.80
CA TYR A 322 23.70 -3.95 18.07
C TYR A 322 22.80 -3.42 19.20
N LYS A 323 21.50 -3.35 18.94
CA LYS A 323 20.46 -2.85 19.86
C LYS A 323 19.20 -3.71 19.83
N ILE A 324 19.37 -5.05 19.90
CA ILE A 324 18.25 -5.99 19.72
C ILE A 324 17.11 -5.75 20.70
N ASP A 325 17.39 -5.42 21.96
CA ASP A 325 16.36 -5.20 22.98
C ASP A 325 15.48 -3.99 22.63
N GLN A 326 16.10 -2.88 22.20
CA GLN A 326 15.38 -1.69 21.76
C GLN A 326 14.52 -1.98 20.53
N ILE A 327 15.06 -2.72 19.56
CA ILE A 327 14.34 -3.14 18.36
C ILE A 327 13.13 -4.01 18.74
N MET A 328 13.31 -4.98 19.64
CA MET A 328 12.20 -5.83 20.12
C MET A 328 11.17 -5.07 20.97
N ASP A 329 11.52 -3.91 21.49
CA ASP A 329 10.63 -2.97 22.16
C ASP A 329 10.04 -1.91 21.22
N GLY A 330 10.20 -2.06 19.89
CA GLY A 330 9.54 -1.26 18.87
C GLY A 330 10.38 -0.14 18.26
N ASP A 331 11.68 0.01 18.58
CA ASP A 331 12.55 0.99 17.93
C ASP A 331 13.02 0.47 16.55
N LEU A 332 12.14 0.62 15.54
CA LEU A 332 12.40 0.15 14.18
C LEU A 332 12.79 1.27 13.21
N ASP A 333 12.73 2.53 13.59
CA ASP A 333 12.87 3.67 12.68
C ASP A 333 14.17 3.63 11.89
N GLU A 334 15.31 3.35 12.53
CA GLU A 334 16.59 3.29 11.82
C GLU A 334 16.62 2.22 10.71
N ILE A 335 15.97 1.08 10.95
CA ILE A 335 15.87 0.01 9.95
C ILE A 335 14.93 0.43 8.83
N MET A 336 13.77 1.01 9.17
CA MET A 336 12.77 1.45 8.20
C MET A 336 13.32 2.56 7.30
N ASP A 337 13.96 3.57 7.89
CA ASP A 337 14.54 4.69 7.15
C ASP A 337 15.67 4.23 6.21
N ALA A 338 16.49 3.27 6.64
CA ALA A 338 17.52 2.68 5.80
C ALA A 338 16.92 1.88 4.62
N LEU A 339 15.83 1.14 4.84
CA LEU A 339 15.12 0.40 3.79
C LEU A 339 14.41 1.34 2.80
N ILE A 340 13.77 2.39 3.30
CA ILE A 340 13.14 3.42 2.46
C ILE A 340 14.20 4.09 1.59
N THR A 341 15.36 4.44 2.17
CA THR A 341 16.47 5.08 1.44
C THR A 341 17.02 4.14 0.36
N ALA A 342 17.16 2.85 0.65
CA ALA A 342 17.62 1.87 -0.31
C ALA A 342 16.61 1.68 -1.48
N ASP A 343 15.32 1.59 -1.20
CA ASP A 343 14.25 1.50 -2.19
C ASP A 343 14.21 2.74 -3.10
N GLN A 344 14.34 3.93 -2.51
CA GLN A 344 14.42 5.19 -3.26
C GLN A 344 15.65 5.24 -4.17
N ALA A 345 16.80 4.78 -3.68
CA ALA A 345 18.03 4.73 -4.48
C ALA A 345 17.91 3.75 -5.65
N GLU A 346 17.28 2.59 -5.45
CA GLU A 346 17.02 1.61 -6.51
C GLU A 346 16.05 2.17 -7.57
N LYS A 347 14.95 2.78 -7.16
CA LYS A 347 13.97 3.42 -8.06
C LYS A 347 14.60 4.57 -8.84
N LEU A 348 15.46 5.38 -8.20
CA LEU A 348 16.18 6.46 -8.86
C LEU A 348 17.13 5.93 -9.92
N LYS A 349 17.88 4.86 -9.62
CA LYS A 349 18.76 4.19 -10.58
C LYS A 349 17.99 3.67 -11.78
N ALA A 350 16.88 2.95 -11.55
CA ALA A 350 16.01 2.46 -12.61
C ALA A 350 15.48 3.59 -13.51
N SER A 351 15.04 4.70 -12.91
CA SER A 351 14.54 5.86 -13.66
C SER A 351 15.62 6.58 -14.50
N LEU A 352 16.89 6.45 -14.13
CA LEU A 352 18.02 6.99 -14.90
C LEU A 352 18.43 6.05 -16.06
N GLU A 353 18.19 4.76 -15.93
CA GLU A 353 18.46 3.77 -17.00
C GLU A 353 17.38 3.78 -18.09
N GLU A 354 16.16 4.24 -17.79
CA GLU A 354 15.04 4.38 -18.74
C GLU A 354 15.01 5.75 -19.46
N ALA A 355 15.80 6.73 -19.01
CA ALA A 355 15.80 8.10 -19.54
C ALA A 355 16.92 8.36 -20.55
#